data_125d81d2a5c6d03bc85a4fe2aedff260
#
_entry.id   125d81d2a5c6d03bc85a4fe2aedff260
#
_cell.length_a   1.000
_cell.length_b   1.000
_cell.length_c   1.000
_cell.angle_alpha   90.00
_cell.angle_beta   90.00
_cell.angle_gamma   90.00
#
_symmetry.space_group_name_H-M   'P 1'
#
loop_
_entity.id
_entity.type
_entity.pdbx_description
1 polymer ?
#
loop_
_entity_poly.entity_id
_entity_poly.type
_entity_poly.pdbx_seq_one_letter_code
_entity_poly.pdbx_strand_id
1 'polypeptide(L)'
;MAGDVGQVQVVRCDITDKAAVAQAVRGADAVINLVGILFETGGRKFQTLHVEGATNVAEAARAAGAKRLTHISALGADANGKADYARTKGEAEAAVRAAFPGAVIVRPSIVFGSGDQFLNRFAAMASWSPVLPLIGGGQTRFQPVYVADAAEAVARATVAPEAEGETYELGGPSVWTFEDILKFILRETNRRNILLPLPFPVARLIGSLAQIPAMIGL
;
A
#
# COMPACT_ATOMS: atom_id res chain seq x y z
N MET A 1 -1.13 -17.88 -3.90
CA MET A 1 -0.59 -18.96 -4.73
C MET A 1 0.63 -19.51 -4.01
N ALA A 2 0.64 -20.81 -3.73
CA ALA A 2 1.89 -21.52 -3.44
C ALA A 2 2.48 -21.90 -4.80
N GLY A 3 3.72 -21.50 -5.10
CA GLY A 3 4.47 -22.07 -6.21
C GLY A 3 4.73 -23.55 -5.95
N ASP A 4 5.14 -24.26 -6.98
CA ASP A 4 5.57 -25.65 -6.81
C ASP A 4 6.78 -25.74 -5.86
N VAL A 5 6.98 -26.91 -5.28
CA VAL A 5 8.10 -27.16 -4.36
C VAL A 5 9.43 -26.79 -5.05
N GLY A 6 10.18 -25.87 -4.43
CA GLY A 6 11.44 -25.34 -4.97
C GLY A 6 11.33 -24.08 -5.83
N GLN A 7 10.13 -23.62 -6.19
CA GLN A 7 9.94 -22.35 -6.92
C GLN A 7 9.87 -21.12 -6.02
N VAL A 8 9.53 -21.30 -4.74
CA VAL A 8 9.41 -20.20 -3.78
C VAL A 8 10.30 -20.49 -2.58
N GLN A 9 11.23 -19.57 -2.32
CA GLN A 9 12.04 -19.56 -1.10
C GLN A 9 11.64 -18.37 -0.24
N VAL A 10 11.12 -18.64 0.96
CA VAL A 10 10.77 -17.59 1.92
C VAL A 10 11.99 -17.27 2.77
N VAL A 11 12.42 -16.00 2.75
CA VAL A 11 13.52 -15.49 3.59
C VAL A 11 13.03 -14.33 4.45
N ARG A 12 13.52 -14.26 5.69
CA ARG A 12 13.26 -13.12 6.57
C ARG A 12 14.19 -11.98 6.16
N CYS A 13 13.62 -10.82 5.84
CA CYS A 13 14.37 -9.64 5.49
C CYS A 13 13.72 -8.41 6.11
N ASP A 14 14.51 -7.61 6.83
CA ASP A 14 14.11 -6.27 7.25
C ASP A 14 14.61 -5.28 6.19
N ILE A 15 13.68 -4.56 5.55
CA ILE A 15 14.01 -3.62 4.46
C ILE A 15 14.81 -2.40 4.96
N THR A 16 14.87 -2.18 6.26
CA THR A 16 15.71 -1.13 6.88
C THR A 16 17.16 -1.58 7.09
N ASP A 17 17.43 -2.88 7.05
CA ASP A 17 18.77 -3.46 7.11
C ASP A 17 19.35 -3.64 5.70
N LYS A 18 20.27 -2.75 5.32
CA LYS A 18 20.93 -2.77 4.00
C LYS A 18 21.61 -4.12 3.70
N ALA A 19 22.22 -4.74 4.69
CA ALA A 19 22.93 -6.00 4.49
C ALA A 19 21.95 -7.17 4.23
N ALA A 20 20.85 -7.21 5.01
CA ALA A 20 19.78 -8.19 4.81
C ALA A 20 19.13 -8.03 3.42
N VAL A 21 18.85 -6.78 3.00
CA VAL A 21 18.29 -6.50 1.66
C VAL A 21 19.26 -6.92 0.56
N ALA A 22 20.55 -6.56 0.66
CA ALA A 22 21.57 -6.96 -0.31
C ALA A 22 21.70 -8.49 -0.44
N GLN A 23 21.57 -9.21 0.68
CA GLN A 23 21.55 -10.67 0.66
C GLN A 23 20.30 -11.23 -0.02
N ALA A 24 19.13 -10.63 0.28
CA ALA A 24 17.84 -11.11 -0.26
C ALA A 24 17.73 -10.95 -1.78
N VAL A 25 18.31 -9.87 -2.36
CA VAL A 25 18.23 -9.60 -3.81
C VAL A 25 19.39 -10.19 -4.61
N ARG A 26 20.31 -10.90 -3.97
CA ARG A 26 21.49 -11.47 -4.65
C ARG A 26 21.09 -12.43 -5.76
N GLY A 27 21.56 -12.17 -6.98
CA GLY A 27 21.29 -13.01 -8.16
C GLY A 27 19.89 -12.88 -8.72
N ALA A 28 19.09 -11.91 -8.26
CA ALA A 28 17.77 -11.67 -8.81
C ALA A 28 17.88 -10.94 -10.16
N ASP A 29 17.18 -11.42 -11.19
CA ASP A 29 17.02 -10.71 -12.47
C ASP A 29 16.06 -9.54 -12.37
N ALA A 30 15.04 -9.64 -11.51
CA ALA A 30 14.06 -8.61 -11.25
C ALA A 30 13.72 -8.54 -9.76
N VAL A 31 13.45 -7.33 -9.27
CA VAL A 31 13.05 -7.06 -7.88
C VAL A 31 11.72 -6.35 -7.88
N ILE A 32 10.78 -6.79 -7.04
CA ILE A 32 9.50 -6.12 -6.83
C ILE A 32 9.41 -5.72 -5.36
N ASN A 33 9.38 -4.41 -5.10
CA ASN A 33 9.21 -3.88 -3.75
C ASN A 33 7.72 -3.64 -3.44
N LEU A 34 7.13 -4.52 -2.63
CA LEU A 34 5.74 -4.43 -2.18
C LEU A 34 5.61 -3.85 -0.76
N VAL A 35 6.74 -3.47 -0.13
CA VAL A 35 6.73 -3.08 1.28
C VAL A 35 6.14 -1.68 1.46
N GLY A 36 5.19 -1.58 2.38
CA GLY A 36 4.57 -0.33 2.79
C GLY A 36 3.69 -0.55 4.02
N ILE A 37 3.37 0.56 4.70
CA ILE A 37 2.47 0.59 5.85
C ILE A 37 1.38 1.64 5.63
N LEU A 38 0.19 1.43 6.19
CA LEU A 38 -0.93 2.38 6.10
C LEU A 38 -0.99 3.34 7.29
N PHE A 39 -0.34 2.98 8.39
CA PHE A 39 -0.28 3.78 9.62
C PHE A 39 1.00 3.44 10.39
N GLU A 40 1.48 4.40 11.18
CA GLU A 40 2.66 4.23 12.00
C GLU A 40 2.34 3.55 13.32
N THR A 41 3.21 2.63 13.76
CA THR A 41 3.13 1.96 15.07
C THR A 41 4.52 1.68 15.62
N GLY A 42 4.77 2.06 16.86
CA GLY A 42 6.09 1.83 17.49
C GLY A 42 7.24 2.38 16.65
N GLY A 43 8.22 1.53 16.34
CA GLY A 43 9.36 1.87 15.48
C GLY A 43 9.07 1.86 13.97
N ARG A 44 7.85 1.44 13.56
CA ARG A 44 7.46 1.39 12.15
C ARG A 44 6.99 2.76 11.70
N LYS A 45 7.87 3.52 11.08
CA LYS A 45 7.62 4.89 10.60
C LYS A 45 7.50 4.95 9.09
N PHE A 46 6.68 5.89 8.59
CA PHE A 46 6.56 6.11 7.15
C PHE A 46 7.90 6.43 6.52
N GLN A 47 8.66 7.35 7.12
CA GLN A 47 9.97 7.74 6.59
C GLN A 47 10.90 6.54 6.46
N THR A 48 11.01 5.73 7.51
CA THR A 48 11.93 4.59 7.55
C THR A 48 11.52 3.48 6.57
N LEU A 49 10.21 3.15 6.49
CA LEU A 49 9.77 2.04 5.65
C LEU A 49 9.47 2.44 4.21
N HIS A 50 8.86 3.63 3.99
CA HIS A 50 8.55 4.06 2.63
C HIS A 50 9.77 4.59 1.91
N VAL A 51 10.57 5.47 2.55
CA VAL A 51 11.67 6.17 1.88
C VAL A 51 12.98 5.40 2.04
N GLU A 52 13.49 5.23 3.27
CA GLU A 52 14.80 4.60 3.51
C GLU A 52 14.80 3.14 3.06
N GLY A 53 13.75 2.37 3.42
CA GLY A 53 13.62 0.98 3.03
C GLY A 53 13.51 0.79 1.52
N ALA A 54 12.71 1.62 0.82
CA ALA A 54 12.61 1.55 -0.63
C ALA A 54 13.92 1.95 -1.31
N THR A 55 14.64 2.93 -0.76
CA THR A 55 15.98 3.31 -1.24
C THR A 55 16.96 2.14 -1.10
N ASN A 56 16.97 1.48 0.05
CA ASN A 56 17.82 0.31 0.29
C ASN A 56 17.57 -0.80 -0.73
N VAL A 57 16.29 -1.07 -1.05
CA VAL A 57 15.92 -2.07 -2.07
C VAL A 57 16.41 -1.65 -3.45
N ALA A 58 16.26 -0.39 -3.84
CA ALA A 58 16.67 0.11 -5.14
C ALA A 58 18.21 0.10 -5.30
N GLU A 59 18.95 0.56 -4.29
CA GLU A 59 20.41 0.51 -4.25
C GLU A 59 20.93 -0.93 -4.33
N ALA A 60 20.34 -1.83 -3.54
CA ALA A 60 20.74 -3.24 -3.51
C ALA A 60 20.41 -3.96 -4.83
N ALA A 61 19.25 -3.71 -5.44
CA ALA A 61 18.89 -4.25 -6.74
C ALA A 61 19.87 -3.82 -7.82
N ARG A 62 20.24 -2.54 -7.85
CA ARG A 62 21.24 -2.00 -8.78
C ARG A 62 22.63 -2.64 -8.56
N ALA A 63 23.07 -2.71 -7.30
CA ALA A 63 24.36 -3.29 -6.94
C ALA A 63 24.44 -4.79 -7.27
N ALA A 64 23.32 -5.53 -7.16
CA ALA A 64 23.23 -6.93 -7.53
C ALA A 64 23.14 -7.17 -9.05
N GLY A 65 23.05 -6.12 -9.87
CA GLY A 65 22.92 -6.22 -11.31
C GLY A 65 21.53 -6.65 -11.79
N ALA A 66 20.48 -6.45 -10.95
CA ALA A 66 19.12 -6.72 -11.37
C ALA A 66 18.77 -5.88 -12.61
N LYS A 67 18.09 -6.50 -13.56
CA LYS A 67 17.72 -5.84 -14.84
C LYS A 67 16.46 -5.00 -14.68
N ARG A 68 15.63 -5.31 -13.69
CA ARG A 68 14.30 -4.70 -13.50
C ARG A 68 14.04 -4.44 -12.02
N LEU A 69 13.41 -3.29 -11.74
CA LEU A 69 12.87 -2.96 -10.43
C LEU A 69 11.47 -2.39 -10.60
N THR A 70 10.51 -2.97 -9.89
CA THR A 70 9.15 -2.42 -9.77
C THR A 70 8.89 -2.03 -8.32
N HIS A 71 8.49 -0.78 -8.10
CA HIS A 71 8.16 -0.25 -6.78
C HIS A 71 6.66 0.05 -6.67
N ILE A 72 6.01 -0.49 -5.64
CA ILE A 72 4.60 -0.23 -5.38
C ILE A 72 4.46 0.99 -4.50
N SER A 73 3.96 2.06 -5.11
CA SER A 73 3.61 3.31 -4.49
C SER A 73 2.11 3.33 -4.11
N ALA A 74 1.44 4.45 -4.27
CA ALA A 74 0.01 4.59 -4.06
C ALA A 74 -0.55 5.70 -4.94
N LEU A 75 -1.80 5.57 -5.36
CA LEU A 75 -2.52 6.66 -6.01
C LEU A 75 -2.54 7.89 -5.10
N GLY A 76 -2.21 9.06 -5.64
CA GLY A 76 -2.08 10.30 -4.88
C GLY A 76 -0.75 10.47 -4.13
N ALA A 77 0.29 9.67 -4.44
CA ALA A 77 1.65 9.92 -3.98
C ALA A 77 2.15 11.28 -4.49
N ASP A 78 2.58 12.14 -3.57
CA ASP A 78 3.03 13.51 -3.86
C ASP A 78 4.05 13.96 -2.83
N ALA A 79 5.31 14.16 -3.24
CA ALA A 79 6.40 14.57 -2.36
C ALA A 79 6.16 15.94 -1.67
N ASN A 80 5.27 16.76 -2.23
CA ASN A 80 4.84 18.04 -1.65
C ASN A 80 3.51 17.94 -0.89
N GLY A 81 2.98 16.73 -0.77
CA GLY A 81 1.70 16.46 -0.14
C GLY A 81 1.68 16.80 1.35
N LYS A 82 0.56 17.30 1.86
CA LYS A 82 0.39 17.65 3.28
C LYS A 82 0.24 16.43 4.19
N ALA A 83 -0.25 15.31 3.66
CA ALA A 83 -0.41 14.07 4.40
C ALA A 83 0.90 13.28 4.37
N ASP A 84 1.42 12.88 5.54
CA ASP A 84 2.70 12.18 5.66
C ASP A 84 2.75 10.90 4.82
N TYR A 85 1.64 10.16 4.71
CA TYR A 85 1.55 8.98 3.87
C TYR A 85 1.81 9.33 2.39
N ALA A 86 1.08 10.31 1.83
CA ALA A 86 1.22 10.69 0.42
C ALA A 86 2.60 11.28 0.14
N ARG A 87 3.09 12.12 1.07
CA ARG A 87 4.41 12.76 0.97
C ARG A 87 5.52 11.73 0.96
N THR A 88 5.55 10.81 1.92
CA THR A 88 6.60 9.79 2.00
C THR A 88 6.55 8.77 0.86
N LYS A 89 5.35 8.50 0.29
CA LYS A 89 5.24 7.71 -0.94
C LYS A 89 5.85 8.45 -2.13
N GLY A 90 5.58 9.75 -2.30
CA GLY A 90 6.20 10.57 -3.35
C GLY A 90 7.72 10.73 -3.20
N GLU A 91 8.19 10.94 -1.97
CA GLU A 91 9.63 10.97 -1.66
C GLU A 91 10.31 9.62 -1.98
N ALA A 92 9.64 8.49 -1.67
CA ALA A 92 10.13 7.17 -1.99
C ALA A 92 10.27 6.94 -3.50
N GLU A 93 9.29 7.37 -4.30
CA GLU A 93 9.38 7.29 -5.76
C GLU A 93 10.59 8.04 -6.31
N ALA A 94 10.82 9.26 -5.81
CA ALA A 94 11.98 10.06 -6.21
C ALA A 94 13.30 9.38 -5.82
N ALA A 95 13.41 8.86 -4.61
CA ALA A 95 14.58 8.15 -4.11
C ALA A 95 14.86 6.85 -4.89
N VAL A 96 13.80 6.07 -5.18
CA VAL A 96 13.90 4.84 -5.98
C VAL A 96 14.39 5.16 -7.39
N ARG A 97 13.84 6.19 -8.05
CA ARG A 97 14.31 6.60 -9.40
C ARG A 97 15.74 7.09 -9.40
N ALA A 98 16.17 7.81 -8.37
CA ALA A 98 17.56 8.27 -8.24
C ALA A 98 18.52 7.07 -8.09
N ALA A 99 18.16 6.04 -7.31
CA ALA A 99 18.96 4.85 -7.11
C ALA A 99 18.90 3.88 -8.29
N PHE A 100 17.73 3.72 -8.94
CA PHE A 100 17.49 2.82 -10.07
C PHE A 100 16.67 3.54 -11.15
N PRO A 101 17.30 4.26 -12.10
CA PRO A 101 16.61 5.15 -13.06
C PRO A 101 15.53 4.46 -13.92
N GLY A 102 15.71 3.18 -14.26
CA GLY A 102 14.74 2.38 -15.01
C GLY A 102 13.62 1.76 -14.15
N ALA A 103 13.48 2.15 -12.87
CA ALA A 103 12.45 1.61 -11.99
C ALA A 103 11.03 1.93 -12.49
N VAL A 104 10.20 0.91 -12.56
CA VAL A 104 8.76 1.04 -12.80
C VAL A 104 8.08 1.39 -11.49
N ILE A 105 7.27 2.45 -11.50
CA ILE A 105 6.44 2.84 -10.37
C ILE A 105 5.00 2.42 -10.64
N VAL A 106 4.40 1.70 -9.70
CA VAL A 106 2.98 1.34 -9.78
C VAL A 106 2.24 1.99 -8.63
N ARG A 107 1.20 2.76 -8.94
CA ARG A 107 0.35 3.49 -7.99
C ARG A 107 -1.05 2.87 -7.96
N PRO A 108 -1.28 1.81 -7.20
CA PRO A 108 -2.62 1.25 -7.07
C PRO A 108 -3.54 2.18 -6.27
N SER A 109 -4.82 2.17 -6.64
CA SER A 109 -5.91 2.59 -5.77
C SER A 109 -6.08 1.58 -4.62
N ILE A 110 -7.19 1.63 -3.89
CA ILE A 110 -7.47 0.63 -2.87
C ILE A 110 -7.52 -0.76 -3.53
N VAL A 111 -6.61 -1.63 -3.10
CA VAL A 111 -6.60 -3.03 -3.54
C VAL A 111 -7.53 -3.83 -2.65
N PHE A 112 -8.47 -4.55 -3.26
CA PHE A 112 -9.42 -5.39 -2.54
C PHE A 112 -9.31 -6.85 -2.97
N GLY A 113 -9.76 -7.75 -2.10
CA GLY A 113 -9.77 -9.19 -2.35
C GLY A 113 -9.49 -10.00 -1.10
N SER A 114 -9.06 -11.25 -1.27
CA SER A 114 -8.76 -12.13 -0.15
C SER A 114 -7.65 -11.53 0.73
N GLY A 115 -7.95 -11.31 2.02
CA GLY A 115 -7.00 -10.77 2.99
C GLY A 115 -6.79 -9.27 2.94
N ASP A 116 -7.60 -8.49 2.19
CA ASP A 116 -7.47 -7.04 2.17
C ASP A 116 -7.69 -6.42 3.56
N GLN A 117 -7.00 -5.30 3.81
CA GLN A 117 -7.03 -4.62 5.10
C GLN A 117 -8.05 -3.47 5.15
N PHE A 118 -8.71 -3.15 4.04
CA PHE A 118 -9.64 -2.04 3.96
C PHE A 118 -11.10 -2.50 4.11
N LEU A 119 -11.63 -3.28 3.16
CA LEU A 119 -13.03 -3.73 3.21
C LEU A 119 -13.25 -4.68 4.38
N ASN A 120 -12.34 -5.62 4.60
CA ASN A 120 -12.44 -6.57 5.70
C ASN A 120 -12.39 -5.91 7.08
N ARG A 121 -11.67 -4.78 7.23
CA ARG A 121 -11.65 -4.03 8.48
C ARG A 121 -13.01 -3.38 8.79
N PHE A 122 -13.67 -2.80 7.78
CA PHE A 122 -15.02 -2.24 7.95
C PHE A 122 -16.06 -3.35 8.15
N ALA A 123 -15.93 -4.49 7.47
CA ALA A 123 -16.76 -5.66 7.70
C ALA A 123 -16.63 -6.19 9.13
N ALA A 124 -15.41 -6.29 9.65
CA ALA A 124 -15.15 -6.64 11.03
C ALA A 124 -15.75 -5.61 12.00
N MET A 125 -15.55 -4.30 11.75
CA MET A 125 -16.15 -3.24 12.55
C MET A 125 -17.68 -3.35 12.57
N ALA A 126 -18.32 -3.60 11.44
CA ALA A 126 -19.75 -3.81 11.34
C ALA A 126 -20.25 -5.02 12.17
N SER A 127 -19.38 -5.94 12.52
CA SER A 127 -19.76 -7.14 13.29
C SER A 127 -19.95 -6.87 14.78
N TRP A 128 -19.30 -5.87 15.36
CA TRP A 128 -19.35 -5.58 16.79
C TRP A 128 -19.92 -4.17 17.10
N SER A 129 -19.93 -3.25 16.15
CA SER A 129 -20.48 -1.91 16.33
C SER A 129 -21.79 -1.75 15.55
N PRO A 130 -22.87 -1.26 16.15
CA PRO A 130 -24.11 -0.97 15.42
C PRO A 130 -23.99 0.26 14.52
N VAL A 131 -22.90 1.02 14.63
CA VAL A 131 -22.66 2.26 13.90
C VAL A 131 -21.32 2.20 13.18
N LEU A 132 -21.29 2.63 11.93
CA LEU A 132 -20.07 2.83 11.15
C LEU A 132 -19.84 4.32 10.89
N PRO A 133 -18.60 4.84 11.05
CA PRO A 133 -18.30 6.25 10.82
C PRO A 133 -18.26 6.53 9.30
N LEU A 134 -19.11 7.46 8.85
CA LEU A 134 -19.12 7.97 7.49
C LEU A 134 -18.26 9.22 7.40
N ILE A 135 -16.94 9.03 7.34
CA ILE A 135 -15.94 10.11 7.39
C ILE A 135 -16.12 11.06 6.20
N GLY A 136 -16.14 12.38 6.50
CA GLY A 136 -16.32 13.41 5.47
C GLY A 136 -17.67 13.32 4.74
N GLY A 137 -18.71 12.75 5.39
CA GLY A 137 -20.01 12.52 4.76
C GLY A 137 -19.98 11.46 3.66
N GLY A 138 -18.92 10.66 3.60
CA GLY A 138 -18.79 9.55 2.65
C GLY A 138 -18.53 9.93 1.19
N GLN A 139 -18.26 11.21 0.90
CA GLN A 139 -18.12 11.69 -0.48
C GLN A 139 -16.74 11.46 -1.11
N THR A 140 -15.77 10.99 -0.32
CA THR A 140 -14.45 10.62 -0.84
C THR A 140 -14.60 9.53 -1.89
N ARG A 141 -13.99 9.74 -3.05
CA ARG A 141 -14.06 8.81 -4.18
C ARG A 141 -12.88 7.88 -4.20
N PHE A 142 -13.14 6.62 -4.51
CA PHE A 142 -12.16 5.55 -4.67
C PHE A 142 -12.43 4.81 -5.98
N GLN A 143 -11.40 4.18 -6.50
CA GLN A 143 -11.52 3.31 -7.68
C GLN A 143 -10.89 1.95 -7.36
N PRO A 144 -11.57 1.13 -6.52
CA PRO A 144 -10.99 -0.10 -6.01
C PRO A 144 -10.58 -1.04 -7.15
N VAL A 145 -9.40 -1.63 -7.04
CA VAL A 145 -8.84 -2.59 -7.99
C VAL A 145 -8.76 -3.97 -7.35
N TYR A 146 -9.15 -5.01 -8.10
CA TYR A 146 -9.07 -6.37 -7.60
C TYR A 146 -7.62 -6.83 -7.49
N VAL A 147 -7.29 -7.54 -6.41
CA VAL A 147 -5.90 -7.92 -6.09
C VAL A 147 -5.22 -8.75 -7.18
N ALA A 148 -5.97 -9.65 -7.85
CA ALA A 148 -5.40 -10.46 -8.92
C ALA A 148 -5.08 -9.61 -10.16
N ASP A 149 -5.94 -8.64 -10.51
CA ASP A 149 -5.70 -7.72 -11.63
C ASP A 149 -4.51 -6.82 -11.34
N ALA A 150 -4.40 -6.31 -10.10
CA ALA A 150 -3.26 -5.53 -9.67
C ALA A 150 -1.96 -6.35 -9.71
N ALA A 151 -1.99 -7.60 -9.24
CA ALA A 151 -0.83 -8.49 -9.27
C ALA A 151 -0.39 -8.82 -10.71
N GLU A 152 -1.34 -9.08 -11.61
CA GLU A 152 -1.04 -9.31 -13.02
C GLU A 152 -0.45 -8.07 -13.68
N ALA A 153 -1.01 -6.89 -13.43
CA ALA A 153 -0.48 -5.62 -13.95
C ALA A 153 0.95 -5.37 -13.47
N VAL A 154 1.25 -5.61 -12.18
CA VAL A 154 2.59 -5.50 -11.62
C VAL A 154 3.55 -6.50 -12.27
N ALA A 155 3.15 -7.76 -12.43
CA ALA A 155 3.96 -8.80 -13.05
C ALA A 155 4.30 -8.44 -14.51
N ARG A 156 3.29 -8.01 -15.29
CA ARG A 156 3.47 -7.57 -16.69
C ARG A 156 4.40 -6.35 -16.78
N ALA A 157 4.16 -5.31 -15.97
CA ALA A 157 4.97 -4.11 -15.94
C ALA A 157 6.44 -4.39 -15.54
N THR A 158 6.67 -5.41 -14.71
CA THR A 158 8.03 -5.81 -14.31
C THR A 158 8.84 -6.37 -15.48
N VAL A 159 8.21 -7.10 -16.39
CA VAL A 159 8.93 -7.78 -17.50
C VAL A 159 8.86 -7.04 -18.83
N ALA A 160 7.92 -6.12 -19.00
CA ALA A 160 7.71 -5.37 -20.23
C ALA A 160 8.84 -4.36 -20.47
N PRO A 161 9.57 -4.43 -21.60
CA PRO A 161 10.65 -3.48 -21.90
C PRO A 161 10.17 -2.02 -21.97
N GLU A 162 8.97 -1.82 -22.51
CA GLU A 162 8.34 -0.50 -22.66
C GLU A 162 7.91 0.13 -21.33
N ALA A 163 7.86 -0.63 -20.25
CA ALA A 163 7.50 -0.12 -18.93
C ALA A 163 8.68 0.53 -18.19
N GLU A 164 9.90 0.40 -18.70
CA GLU A 164 11.10 0.91 -18.04
C GLU A 164 11.02 2.41 -17.78
N GLY A 165 11.15 2.79 -16.51
CA GLY A 165 11.09 4.20 -16.07
C GLY A 165 9.67 4.79 -15.99
N GLU A 166 8.63 4.05 -16.37
CA GLU A 166 7.26 4.54 -16.40
C GLU A 166 6.58 4.52 -15.03
N THR A 167 5.47 5.29 -14.94
CA THR A 167 4.56 5.27 -13.78
C THR A 167 3.17 4.88 -14.24
N TYR A 168 2.61 3.84 -13.61
CA TYR A 168 1.26 3.34 -13.89
C TYR A 168 0.34 3.57 -12.70
N GLU A 169 -0.81 4.19 -12.93
CA GLU A 169 -1.88 4.29 -11.94
C GLU A 169 -2.91 3.17 -12.19
N LEU A 170 -3.15 2.35 -11.15
CA LEU A 170 -4.07 1.22 -11.25
C LEU A 170 -5.37 1.51 -10.51
N GLY A 171 -6.43 1.72 -11.28
CA GLY A 171 -7.80 1.78 -10.78
C GLY A 171 -8.65 0.63 -11.34
N GLY A 172 -9.67 0.21 -10.60
CA GLY A 172 -10.66 -0.72 -11.11
C GLY A 172 -11.63 -0.07 -12.11
N PRO A 173 -12.61 -0.82 -12.63
CA PRO A 173 -13.48 -0.34 -13.70
C PRO A 173 -14.49 0.74 -13.26
N SER A 174 -14.71 0.92 -11.97
CA SER A 174 -15.76 1.79 -11.44
C SER A 174 -15.27 2.67 -10.31
N VAL A 175 -15.76 3.91 -10.29
CA VAL A 175 -15.53 4.85 -9.17
C VAL A 175 -16.67 4.70 -8.16
N TRP A 176 -16.30 4.56 -6.90
CA TRP A 176 -17.19 4.40 -5.75
C TRP A 176 -16.97 5.52 -4.75
N THR A 177 -18.04 6.01 -4.13
CA THR A 177 -17.91 6.85 -2.94
C THR A 177 -17.61 5.98 -1.72
N PHE A 178 -17.04 6.55 -0.66
CA PHE A 178 -16.86 5.83 0.59
C PHE A 178 -18.19 5.31 1.17
N GLU A 179 -19.26 6.08 0.99
CA GLU A 179 -20.62 5.68 1.36
C GLU A 179 -21.07 4.43 0.59
N ASP A 180 -20.85 4.38 -0.74
CA ASP A 180 -21.20 3.23 -1.56
C ASP A 180 -20.44 1.97 -1.14
N ILE A 181 -19.15 2.12 -0.82
CA ILE A 181 -18.32 1.02 -0.31
C ILE A 181 -18.87 0.49 1.02
N LEU A 182 -19.22 1.36 1.97
CA LEU A 182 -19.80 0.92 3.24
C LEU A 182 -21.17 0.25 3.05
N LYS A 183 -22.04 0.81 2.20
CA LYS A 183 -23.33 0.19 1.84
C LYS A 183 -23.13 -1.18 1.21
N PHE A 184 -22.15 -1.32 0.33
CA PHE A 184 -21.80 -2.60 -0.28
C PHE A 184 -21.38 -3.61 0.79
N ILE A 185 -20.46 -3.25 1.71
CA ILE A 185 -20.02 -4.11 2.81
C ILE A 185 -21.21 -4.55 3.67
N LEU A 186 -22.09 -3.65 4.04
CA LEU A 186 -23.27 -3.96 4.86
C LEU A 186 -24.21 -4.93 4.15
N ARG A 187 -24.41 -4.77 2.85
CA ARG A 187 -25.22 -5.68 2.03
C ARG A 187 -24.62 -7.07 1.96
N GLU A 188 -23.32 -7.19 1.61
CA GLU A 188 -22.64 -8.47 1.46
C GLU A 188 -22.51 -9.23 2.81
N THR A 189 -22.42 -8.50 3.91
CA THR A 189 -22.37 -9.09 5.26
C THR A 189 -23.76 -9.27 5.91
N ASN A 190 -24.83 -8.94 5.19
CA ASN A 190 -26.23 -8.99 5.65
C ASN A 190 -26.42 -8.23 6.97
N ARG A 191 -25.88 -7.00 7.07
CA ARG A 191 -25.94 -6.16 8.28
C ARG A 191 -26.67 -4.86 8.02
N ARG A 192 -27.24 -4.28 9.09
CA ARG A 192 -28.07 -3.06 9.06
C ARG A 192 -27.52 -1.98 10.01
N ASN A 193 -26.22 -1.74 9.95
CA ASN A 193 -25.56 -0.73 10.79
C ASN A 193 -25.93 0.69 10.31
N ILE A 194 -25.96 1.63 11.25
CA ILE A 194 -26.20 3.03 10.96
C ILE A 194 -24.89 3.65 10.43
N LEU A 195 -24.95 4.30 9.27
CA LEU A 195 -23.84 5.11 8.77
C LEU A 195 -23.94 6.50 9.39
N LEU A 196 -23.03 6.83 10.32
CA LEU A 196 -23.03 8.11 11.04
C LEU A 196 -22.07 9.10 10.36
N PRO A 197 -22.56 10.19 9.77
CA PRO A 197 -21.71 11.22 9.19
C PRO A 197 -20.75 11.81 10.23
N LEU A 198 -19.46 11.75 9.94
CA LEU A 198 -18.39 12.22 10.81
C LEU A 198 -17.55 13.27 10.07
N PRO A 199 -17.61 14.56 10.45
CA PRO A 199 -16.79 15.61 9.85
C PRO A 199 -15.29 15.32 9.99
N PHE A 200 -14.48 15.69 9.00
CA PHE A 200 -13.04 15.46 9.02
C PHE A 200 -12.32 15.93 10.29
N PRO A 201 -12.60 17.12 10.87
CA PRO A 201 -11.95 17.54 12.10
C PRO A 201 -12.19 16.59 13.28
N VAL A 202 -13.43 16.11 13.40
CA VAL A 202 -13.82 15.16 14.46
C VAL A 202 -13.17 13.80 14.22
N ALA A 203 -13.15 13.33 12.98
CA ALA A 203 -12.48 12.08 12.61
C ALA A 203 -10.97 12.13 12.92
N ARG A 204 -10.30 13.26 12.67
CA ARG A 204 -8.89 13.48 13.02
C ARG A 204 -8.66 13.41 14.53
N LEU A 205 -9.51 14.07 15.31
CA LEU A 205 -9.42 14.04 16.77
C LEU A 205 -9.57 12.62 17.30
N ILE A 206 -10.57 11.87 16.85
CA ILE A 206 -10.78 10.48 17.25
C ILE A 206 -9.58 9.61 16.81
N GLY A 207 -9.10 9.79 15.59
CA GLY A 207 -7.94 9.06 15.05
C GLY A 207 -6.68 9.32 15.87
N SER A 208 -6.41 10.57 16.27
CA SER A 208 -5.27 10.90 17.12
C SER A 208 -5.37 10.30 18.52
N LEU A 209 -6.57 10.30 19.11
CA LEU A 209 -6.83 9.67 20.40
C LEU A 209 -6.72 8.15 20.34
N ALA A 210 -7.18 7.52 19.25
CA ALA A 210 -7.08 6.08 19.04
C ALA A 210 -5.65 5.59 18.80
N GLN A 211 -4.73 6.47 18.39
CA GLN A 211 -3.31 6.15 18.24
C GLN A 211 -2.53 6.19 19.57
N ILE A 212 -3.04 6.89 20.58
CA ILE A 212 -2.37 7.00 21.90
C ILE A 212 -2.14 5.61 22.55
N PRO A 213 -3.12 4.69 22.63
CA PRO A 213 -2.90 3.36 23.17
C PRO A 213 -1.85 2.55 22.42
N ALA A 214 -1.79 2.69 21.10
CA ALA A 214 -0.78 2.04 20.26
C ALA A 214 0.64 2.61 20.47
N MET A 215 0.76 3.89 20.86
CA MET A 215 2.05 4.52 21.20
C MET A 215 2.58 4.09 22.58
N ILE A 216 1.72 3.77 23.53
CA ILE A 216 2.12 3.38 24.89
C ILE A 216 2.14 1.85 25.10
N GLY A 217 1.99 1.04 24.03
CA GLY A 217 2.17 -0.40 24.07
C GLY A 217 1.08 -1.18 24.82
N LEU A 218 -0.13 -0.62 24.93
CA LEU A 218 -1.33 -1.32 25.46
C LEU A 218 -2.16 -1.93 24.33
#